data_1b6217264fa19df0868be8e0aaf07f6c
#
_entry.id   1b6217264fa19df0868be8e0aaf07f6c
#
_cell.length_a   1.000
_cell.length_b   1.000
_cell.length_c   1.000
_cell.angle_alpha   90.00
_cell.angle_beta   90.00
_cell.angle_gamma   90.00
#
_symmetry.space_group_name_H-M   'P 1'
#
loop_
_entity.id
_entity.type
_entity.pdbx_description
1 polymer ?
#
loop_
_entity_poly.entity_id
_entity_poly.type
_entity_poly.pdbx_seq_one_letter_code
_entity_poly.pdbx_strand_id
1 'polypeptide(L)'
;MSSEKECITFSCIKDSILHTPIEFLKGVGPAKADLLKKELGMYTWQDLIEHYPLRYVDRSQFYTISELHPELQNIQIKGKVVHVEEIGGGKKSRLVARLRDDTGLVELVWFKGIKYIKPLLKPGLEYVVFGKPTLFNNRFNISHPEIVPVVEWNKKKKSGLEAVYSSTEKLK
;
A
#
# COMPACT_ATOMS: atom_id res chain seq x y z
N MET A 1 -22.29 54.55 16.98
CA MET A 1 -20.99 54.08 17.46
C MET A 1 -21.17 52.74 18.08
N SER A 2 -20.45 51.76 17.64
CA SER A 2 -20.41 50.34 18.05
C SER A 2 -21.07 49.38 17.08
N SER A 3 -20.36 48.94 16.07
CA SER A 3 -20.62 47.66 15.38
C SER A 3 -19.49 47.29 14.44
N GLU A 4 -18.23 47.19 14.91
CA GLU A 4 -17.09 46.76 14.11
C GLU A 4 -16.15 45.81 14.85
N LYS A 5 -16.61 45.00 15.78
CA LYS A 5 -15.71 44.15 16.57
C LYS A 5 -15.88 42.65 16.46
N GLU A 6 -16.75 42.09 15.63
CA GLU A 6 -17.01 40.63 15.63
C GLU A 6 -16.57 39.87 14.36
N CYS A 7 -16.00 40.52 13.37
CA CYS A 7 -15.65 39.83 12.12
C CYS A 7 -14.19 39.36 12.02
N ILE A 8 -13.34 39.66 12.98
CA ILE A 8 -11.86 39.42 12.86
C ILE A 8 -11.42 38.09 13.48
N THR A 9 -12.24 37.42 14.30
CA THR A 9 -11.78 36.30 15.14
C THR A 9 -11.78 34.96 14.48
N PHE A 10 -12.60 34.68 13.48
CA PHE A 10 -12.74 33.34 12.93
C PHE A 10 -11.69 32.99 11.85
N SER A 11 -11.27 33.96 11.04
CA SER A 11 -10.23 33.77 10.02
C SER A 11 -8.85 33.69 10.66
N CYS A 12 -8.55 34.55 11.63
CA CYS A 12 -7.26 34.58 12.32
C CYS A 12 -6.98 33.35 13.20
N ILE A 13 -8.04 32.73 13.77
CA ILE A 13 -7.90 31.51 14.57
C ILE A 13 -7.61 30.29 13.68
N LYS A 14 -8.21 30.21 12.48
CA LYS A 14 -7.93 29.12 11.54
C LYS A 14 -6.49 29.12 11.06
N ASP A 15 -5.96 30.28 10.71
CA ASP A 15 -4.57 30.42 10.25
C ASP A 15 -3.58 30.09 11.38
N SER A 16 -3.89 30.42 12.63
CA SER A 16 -3.06 30.12 13.80
C SER A 16 -2.98 28.60 14.08
N ILE A 17 -4.06 27.84 13.91
CA ILE A 17 -4.08 26.40 14.16
C ILE A 17 -3.28 25.64 13.10
N LEU A 18 -3.38 26.02 11.84
CA LEU A 18 -2.68 25.37 10.74
C LEU A 18 -1.16 25.53 10.84
N HIS A 19 -0.68 26.64 11.38
CA HIS A 19 0.75 26.88 11.63
C HIS A 19 1.29 26.22 12.89
N THR A 20 0.48 25.43 13.60
CA THR A 20 0.95 24.66 14.76
C THR A 20 2.04 23.68 14.34
N PRO A 21 3.18 23.60 15.05
CA PRO A 21 4.24 22.64 14.74
C PRO A 21 3.76 21.19 14.75
N ILE A 22 4.28 20.39 13.83
CA ILE A 22 3.86 19.00 13.59
C ILE A 22 4.02 18.10 14.82
N GLU A 23 4.95 18.43 15.72
CA GLU A 23 5.23 17.68 16.95
C GLU A 23 4.07 17.69 17.96
N PHE A 24 3.19 18.68 17.88
CA PHE A 24 1.98 18.74 18.72
C PHE A 24 0.82 17.91 18.16
N LEU A 25 0.98 17.26 17.02
CA LEU A 25 -0.03 16.36 16.49
C LEU A 25 -0.07 15.07 17.32
N LYS A 26 -1.26 14.69 17.76
CA LYS A 26 -1.46 13.45 18.54
C LYS A 26 -0.89 12.24 17.79
N GLY A 27 0.07 11.54 18.40
CA GLY A 27 0.74 10.36 17.81
C GLY A 27 2.02 10.69 17.05
N VAL A 28 2.39 11.96 16.92
CA VAL A 28 3.66 12.41 16.38
C VAL A 28 4.54 12.86 17.55
N GLY A 29 5.42 11.96 18.00
CA GLY A 29 6.43 12.31 19.00
C GLY A 29 7.66 12.98 18.34
N PRO A 30 8.63 13.51 19.15
CA PRO A 30 9.79 14.24 18.64
C PRO A 30 10.56 13.49 17.55
N ALA A 31 10.81 12.20 17.71
CA ALA A 31 11.54 11.38 16.72
C ALA A 31 10.82 11.27 15.38
N LYS A 32 9.48 11.17 15.39
CA LYS A 32 8.69 11.16 14.15
C LYS A 32 8.62 12.55 13.53
N ALA A 33 8.51 13.59 14.33
CA ALA A 33 8.50 14.98 13.87
C ALA A 33 9.82 15.29 13.14
N ASP A 34 10.96 14.88 13.70
CA ASP A 34 12.28 15.04 13.07
C ASP A 34 12.38 14.32 11.74
N LEU A 35 11.83 13.10 11.62
CA LEU A 35 11.77 12.37 10.36
C LEU A 35 10.90 13.08 9.33
N LEU A 36 9.71 13.55 9.70
CA LEU A 36 8.82 14.28 8.82
C LEU A 36 9.45 15.59 8.32
N LYS A 37 10.12 16.32 9.22
CA LYS A 37 10.85 17.55 8.88
C LYS A 37 12.00 17.28 7.90
N LYS A 38 12.81 16.25 8.16
CA LYS A 38 14.01 15.93 7.35
C LYS A 38 13.71 15.28 6.02
N GLU A 39 12.75 14.35 5.99
CA GLU A 39 12.51 13.51 4.82
C GLU A 39 11.44 14.10 3.89
N LEU A 40 10.44 14.80 4.43
CA LEU A 40 9.31 15.33 3.68
C LEU A 40 9.18 16.86 3.75
N GLY A 41 10.02 17.55 4.54
CA GLY A 41 9.95 19.01 4.69
C GLY A 41 8.69 19.50 5.40
N MET A 42 8.06 18.66 6.22
CA MET A 42 6.82 18.99 6.94
C MET A 42 7.13 19.52 8.33
N TYR A 43 6.81 20.78 8.57
CA TYR A 43 7.05 21.47 9.85
C TYR A 43 5.76 21.77 10.60
N THR A 44 4.65 21.97 9.89
CA THR A 44 3.36 22.42 10.44
C THR A 44 2.24 21.45 10.08
N TRP A 45 1.09 21.64 10.71
CA TRP A 45 -0.13 20.91 10.36
C TRP A 45 -0.58 21.25 8.92
N GLN A 46 -0.35 22.48 8.49
CA GLN A 46 -0.65 22.89 7.12
C GLN A 46 0.12 22.05 6.12
N ASP A 47 1.45 21.89 6.32
CA ASP A 47 2.28 21.09 5.42
C ASP A 47 1.78 19.64 5.30
N LEU A 48 1.27 19.09 6.41
CA LEU A 48 0.67 17.74 6.41
C LEU A 48 -0.62 17.67 5.61
N ILE A 49 -1.49 18.68 5.71
CA ILE A 49 -2.76 18.74 4.99
C ILE A 49 -2.52 18.97 3.49
N GLU A 50 -1.53 19.80 3.16
CA GLU A 50 -1.14 20.11 1.79
C GLU A 50 -0.28 19.02 1.14
N HIS A 51 0.07 17.97 1.88
CA HIS A 51 0.78 16.83 1.33
C HIS A 51 -0.16 15.93 0.52
N TYR A 52 -0.27 16.22 -0.75
CA TYR A 52 -1.13 15.48 -1.68
C TYR A 52 -0.53 14.13 -2.06
N PRO A 53 -1.37 13.10 -2.28
CA PRO A 53 -0.90 11.82 -2.76
C PRO A 53 -0.33 11.94 -4.17
N LEU A 54 0.73 11.17 -4.45
CA LEU A 54 1.34 11.09 -5.78
C LEU A 54 0.37 10.49 -6.82
N ARG A 55 -0.46 9.56 -6.39
CA ARG A 55 -1.45 8.88 -7.22
C ARG A 55 -2.50 8.20 -6.37
N TYR A 56 -3.62 7.87 -6.99
CA TYR A 56 -4.63 6.99 -6.42
C TYR A 56 -4.54 5.64 -7.12
N VAL A 57 -4.71 4.58 -6.35
CA VAL A 57 -4.78 3.20 -6.85
C VAL A 57 -6.19 2.71 -6.60
N ASP A 58 -6.86 2.30 -7.66
CA ASP A 58 -8.20 1.71 -7.55
C ASP A 58 -8.06 0.24 -7.13
N ARG A 59 -8.60 -0.07 -5.96
CA ARG A 59 -8.68 -1.43 -5.41
C ARG A 59 -10.10 -1.98 -5.41
N SER A 60 -11.01 -1.38 -6.19
CA SER A 60 -12.39 -1.88 -6.31
C SER A 60 -12.53 -2.99 -7.36
N GLN A 61 -11.64 -3.00 -8.35
CA GLN A 61 -11.71 -3.93 -9.47
C GLN A 61 -10.87 -5.18 -9.24
N PHE A 62 -11.46 -6.34 -9.53
CA PHE A 62 -10.77 -7.61 -9.59
C PHE A 62 -10.59 -8.02 -11.04
N TYR A 63 -9.39 -8.46 -11.38
CA TYR A 63 -9.05 -9.02 -12.68
C TYR A 63 -9.00 -10.54 -12.58
N THR A 64 -9.33 -11.21 -13.67
CA THR A 64 -9.07 -12.64 -13.84
C THR A 64 -7.68 -12.88 -14.40
N ILE A 65 -7.14 -14.09 -14.22
CA ILE A 65 -5.80 -14.41 -14.72
C ILE A 65 -5.75 -14.36 -16.27
N SER A 66 -6.86 -14.65 -16.94
CA SER A 66 -6.97 -14.56 -18.40
C SER A 66 -6.91 -13.13 -18.94
N GLU A 67 -7.27 -12.13 -18.12
CA GLU A 67 -7.23 -10.71 -18.50
C GLU A 67 -5.87 -10.07 -18.30
N LEU A 68 -4.87 -10.84 -17.84
CA LEU A 68 -3.53 -10.32 -17.61
C LEU A 68 -2.84 -9.97 -18.92
N HIS A 69 -2.30 -8.75 -18.99
CA HIS A 69 -1.44 -8.29 -20.07
C HIS A 69 -0.31 -7.39 -19.53
N PRO A 70 0.83 -7.27 -20.24
CA PRO A 70 2.03 -6.60 -19.72
C PRO A 70 1.87 -5.10 -19.42
N GLU A 71 0.88 -4.45 -20.05
CA GLU A 71 0.65 -3.00 -19.90
C GLU A 71 -0.07 -2.63 -18.61
N LEU A 72 -0.70 -3.61 -17.94
CA LEU A 72 -1.38 -3.39 -16.66
C LEU A 72 -0.39 -2.91 -15.59
N GLN A 73 -0.77 -1.86 -14.88
CA GLN A 73 0.10 -1.29 -13.84
C GLN A 73 0.03 -2.12 -12.55
N ASN A 74 -1.01 -1.91 -11.76
CA ASN A 74 -1.26 -2.66 -10.55
C ASN A 74 -2.67 -3.23 -10.62
N ILE A 75 -2.76 -4.51 -10.39
CA ILE A 75 -4.01 -5.25 -10.49
C ILE A 75 -4.30 -5.99 -9.19
N GLN A 76 -5.56 -6.32 -9.02
CA GLN A 76 -6.03 -7.14 -7.93
C GLN A 76 -6.66 -8.40 -8.48
N ILE A 77 -6.19 -9.55 -8.01
CA ILE A 77 -6.68 -10.87 -8.40
C ILE A 77 -7.14 -11.61 -7.14
N LYS A 78 -8.24 -12.32 -7.24
CA LYS A 78 -8.68 -13.28 -6.24
C LYS A 78 -8.41 -14.69 -6.76
N GLY A 79 -7.79 -15.54 -5.97
CA GLY A 79 -7.53 -16.92 -6.36
C GLY A 79 -7.11 -17.81 -5.19
N LYS A 80 -7.00 -19.08 -5.46
CA LYS A 80 -6.58 -20.12 -4.51
C LYS A 80 -5.11 -20.43 -4.69
N VAL A 81 -4.34 -20.42 -3.60
CA VAL A 81 -2.95 -20.89 -3.62
C VAL A 81 -2.95 -22.40 -3.71
N VAL A 82 -2.40 -22.95 -4.81
CA VAL A 82 -2.34 -24.40 -5.06
C VAL A 82 -1.01 -25.01 -4.68
N HIS A 83 0.08 -24.25 -4.77
CA HIS A 83 1.43 -24.72 -4.49
C HIS A 83 2.31 -23.62 -3.93
N VAL A 84 3.19 -23.96 -3.01
CA VAL A 84 4.18 -23.05 -2.43
C VAL A 84 5.50 -23.79 -2.32
N GLU A 85 6.55 -23.25 -2.93
CA GLU A 85 7.89 -23.83 -2.91
C GLU A 85 8.95 -22.76 -2.67
N GLU A 86 10.02 -23.14 -2.03
CA GLU A 86 11.21 -22.30 -1.87
C GLU A 86 12.33 -22.87 -2.76
N ILE A 87 12.76 -22.08 -3.73
CA ILE A 87 13.73 -22.48 -4.74
C ILE A 87 15.07 -21.80 -4.46
N GLY A 88 16.14 -22.55 -4.46
CA GLY A 88 17.50 -22.07 -4.21
C GLY A 88 17.90 -22.19 -2.73
N GLY A 89 19.12 -21.77 -2.41
CA GLY A 89 19.69 -21.84 -1.07
C GLY A 89 20.44 -20.57 -0.68
N GLY A 90 20.44 -20.26 0.61
CA GLY A 90 21.16 -19.13 1.18
C GLY A 90 20.66 -17.77 0.66
N LYS A 91 21.58 -16.91 0.24
CA LYS A 91 21.26 -15.54 -0.23
C LYS A 91 20.51 -15.47 -1.57
N LYS A 92 20.44 -16.57 -2.32
CA LYS A 92 19.77 -16.65 -3.63
C LYS A 92 18.41 -17.38 -3.55
N SER A 93 17.89 -17.65 -2.35
CA SER A 93 16.58 -18.30 -2.23
C SER A 93 15.46 -17.36 -2.66
N ARG A 94 14.44 -17.93 -3.30
CA ARG A 94 13.18 -17.26 -3.67
C ARG A 94 12.00 -18.12 -3.27
N LEU A 95 10.95 -17.50 -2.82
CA LEU A 95 9.67 -18.15 -2.56
C LEU A 95 8.79 -18.00 -3.78
N VAL A 96 8.27 -19.10 -4.28
CA VAL A 96 7.34 -19.14 -5.42
C VAL A 96 6.03 -19.75 -4.93
N ALA A 97 4.93 -19.05 -5.16
CA ALA A 97 3.60 -19.59 -4.93
C ALA A 97 2.82 -19.56 -6.24
N ARG A 98 1.99 -20.58 -6.47
CA ARG A 98 1.11 -20.65 -7.63
C ARG A 98 -0.31 -20.34 -7.20
N LEU A 99 -0.85 -19.25 -7.73
CA LEU A 99 -2.22 -18.84 -7.55
C LEU A 99 -3.05 -19.26 -8.76
N ARG A 100 -4.19 -19.90 -8.50
CA ARG A 100 -5.14 -20.34 -9.52
C ARG A 100 -6.49 -19.70 -9.31
N ASP A 101 -7.09 -19.21 -10.37
CA ASP A 101 -8.51 -18.91 -10.46
C ASP A 101 -9.22 -19.85 -11.45
N ASP A 102 -10.46 -19.56 -11.81
CA ASP A 102 -11.21 -20.37 -12.78
C ASP A 102 -10.70 -20.22 -14.22
N THR A 103 -9.86 -19.22 -14.51
CA THR A 103 -9.41 -18.85 -15.85
C THR A 103 -7.95 -19.21 -16.13
N GLY A 104 -7.14 -19.41 -15.09
CA GLY A 104 -5.73 -19.71 -15.32
C GLY A 104 -4.90 -19.88 -14.04
N LEU A 105 -3.57 -19.75 -14.24
CA LEU A 105 -2.58 -19.87 -13.19
C LEU A 105 -1.52 -18.79 -13.35
N VAL A 106 -1.17 -18.12 -12.24
CA VAL A 106 -0.13 -17.09 -12.16
C VAL A 106 0.88 -17.42 -11.07
N GLU A 107 2.15 -17.10 -11.31
CA GLU A 107 3.22 -17.31 -10.33
C GLU A 107 3.45 -16.02 -9.53
N LEU A 108 3.51 -16.17 -8.21
CA LEU A 108 3.82 -15.11 -7.25
C LEU A 108 5.23 -15.36 -6.74
N VAL A 109 6.12 -14.36 -6.82
CA VAL A 109 7.54 -14.55 -6.53
C VAL A 109 8.02 -13.53 -5.50
N TRP A 110 8.69 -14.00 -4.45
CA TRP A 110 9.35 -13.17 -3.45
C TRP A 110 10.83 -13.51 -3.34
N PHE A 111 11.68 -12.50 -3.46
CA PHE A 111 13.14 -12.63 -3.30
C PHE A 111 13.60 -12.17 -1.92
N LYS A 112 12.78 -11.39 -1.20
CA LYS A 112 13.08 -10.87 0.15
C LYS A 112 11.90 -11.15 1.08
N GLY A 113 12.16 -11.21 2.38
CA GLY A 113 11.10 -11.38 3.39
C GLY A 113 10.47 -12.77 3.43
N ILE A 114 11.10 -13.80 2.85
CA ILE A 114 10.58 -15.16 2.74
C ILE A 114 10.13 -15.71 4.10
N LYS A 115 10.90 -15.46 5.16
CA LYS A 115 10.59 -15.91 6.53
C LYS A 115 9.24 -15.42 7.05
N TYR A 116 8.81 -14.24 6.59
CA TYR A 116 7.54 -13.62 7.01
C TYR A 116 6.38 -14.03 6.10
N ILE A 117 6.63 -14.21 4.80
CA ILE A 117 5.59 -14.52 3.82
C ILE A 117 5.22 -16.01 3.83
N LYS A 118 6.22 -16.91 3.93
CA LYS A 118 6.01 -18.37 3.89
C LYS A 118 4.97 -18.89 4.89
N PRO A 119 4.95 -18.44 6.16
CA PRO A 119 3.93 -18.88 7.12
C PRO A 119 2.50 -18.39 6.81
N LEU A 120 2.38 -17.27 6.05
CA LEU A 120 1.08 -16.73 5.67
C LEU A 120 0.46 -17.48 4.50
N LEU A 121 1.28 -18.14 3.68
CA LEU A 121 0.85 -18.85 2.49
C LEU A 121 0.48 -20.29 2.83
N LYS A 122 -0.81 -20.59 2.85
CA LYS A 122 -1.33 -21.95 3.07
C LYS A 122 -1.95 -22.47 1.78
N PRO A 123 -1.43 -23.56 1.20
CA PRO A 123 -2.08 -24.21 0.05
C PRO A 123 -3.53 -24.56 0.37
N GLY A 124 -4.41 -24.38 -0.57
CA GLY A 124 -5.83 -24.64 -0.43
C GLY A 124 -6.68 -23.44 0.03
N LEU A 125 -6.08 -22.36 0.53
CA LEU A 125 -6.81 -21.14 0.91
C LEU A 125 -6.90 -20.14 -0.23
N GLU A 126 -7.95 -19.30 -0.18
CA GLU A 126 -8.15 -18.21 -1.11
C GLU A 126 -7.50 -16.92 -0.60
N TYR A 127 -6.88 -16.21 -1.51
CA TYR A 127 -6.19 -14.93 -1.25
C TYR A 127 -6.61 -13.87 -2.26
N VAL A 128 -6.54 -12.63 -1.81
CA VAL A 128 -6.51 -11.46 -2.67
C VAL A 128 -5.05 -11.04 -2.82
N VAL A 129 -4.61 -10.93 -4.06
CA VAL A 129 -3.25 -10.59 -4.45
C VAL A 129 -3.27 -9.26 -5.18
N PHE A 130 -2.42 -8.33 -4.77
CA PHE A 130 -2.26 -7.04 -5.41
C PHE A 130 -0.81 -6.85 -5.86
N GLY A 131 -0.62 -6.47 -7.13
CA GLY A 131 0.71 -6.26 -7.69
C GLY A 131 0.73 -5.99 -9.18
N LYS A 132 1.92 -5.77 -9.71
CA LYS A 132 2.14 -5.54 -11.15
C LYS A 132 2.43 -6.86 -11.84
N PRO A 133 1.62 -7.26 -12.86
CA PRO A 133 1.91 -8.45 -13.65
C PRO A 133 3.12 -8.19 -14.56
N THR A 134 3.97 -9.17 -14.70
CA THR A 134 5.11 -9.16 -15.62
C THR A 134 5.15 -10.46 -16.39
N LEU A 135 5.49 -10.38 -17.67
CA LEU A 135 5.62 -11.56 -18.52
C LEU A 135 7.09 -12.04 -18.51
N PHE A 136 7.31 -13.27 -18.08
CA PHE A 136 8.62 -13.90 -18.08
C PHE A 136 8.51 -15.34 -18.57
N ASN A 137 9.32 -15.73 -19.56
CA ASN A 137 9.28 -17.05 -20.20
C ASN A 137 7.87 -17.48 -20.64
N ASN A 138 7.14 -16.56 -21.25
CA ASN A 138 5.76 -16.75 -21.72
C ASN A 138 4.75 -17.11 -20.63
N ARG A 139 5.05 -16.77 -19.36
CA ARG A 139 4.16 -16.93 -18.22
C ARG A 139 4.05 -15.63 -17.46
N PHE A 140 2.86 -15.33 -16.99
CA PHE A 140 2.67 -14.19 -16.09
C PHE A 140 3.16 -14.53 -14.70
N ASN A 141 3.91 -13.61 -14.14
CA ASN A 141 4.30 -13.62 -12.75
C ASN A 141 4.07 -12.25 -12.09
N ILE A 142 3.96 -12.24 -10.78
CA ILE A 142 3.85 -11.01 -9.99
C ILE A 142 4.98 -11.05 -8.95
N SER A 143 5.91 -10.10 -9.06
CA SER A 143 7.05 -9.99 -8.16
C SER A 143 6.69 -9.18 -6.92
N HIS A 144 7.00 -9.71 -5.74
CA HIS A 144 6.71 -9.08 -4.45
C HIS A 144 5.27 -8.58 -4.29
N PRO A 145 4.25 -9.40 -4.62
CA PRO A 145 2.88 -8.96 -4.46
C PRO A 145 2.50 -8.78 -2.98
N GLU A 146 1.57 -7.84 -2.74
CA GLU A 146 0.82 -7.80 -1.48
C GLU A 146 -0.20 -8.95 -1.51
N ILE A 147 -0.25 -9.76 -0.45
CA ILE A 147 -1.16 -10.89 -0.36
C ILE A 147 -1.92 -10.87 0.96
N VAL A 148 -3.22 -11.03 0.88
CA VAL A 148 -4.12 -11.00 2.05
C VAL A 148 -5.12 -12.15 1.93
N PRO A 149 -5.33 -12.96 2.98
CA PRO A 149 -6.41 -13.96 2.98
C PRO A 149 -7.77 -13.30 2.74
N VAL A 150 -8.62 -13.95 1.93
CA VAL A 150 -9.96 -13.40 1.60
C VAL A 150 -10.79 -13.12 2.86
N VAL A 151 -10.64 -13.94 3.89
CA VAL A 151 -11.34 -13.75 5.18
C VAL A 151 -10.97 -12.40 5.83
N GLU A 152 -9.69 -12.04 5.79
CA GLU A 152 -9.22 -10.75 6.33
C GLU A 152 -9.57 -9.58 5.41
N TRP A 153 -9.51 -9.79 4.10
CA TRP A 153 -9.90 -8.81 3.12
C TRP A 153 -11.35 -8.35 3.32
N ASN A 154 -12.27 -9.30 3.47
CA ASN A 154 -13.69 -9.03 3.69
C ASN A 154 -13.96 -8.26 4.99
N LYS A 155 -13.15 -8.47 6.04
CA LYS A 155 -13.25 -7.72 7.29
C LYS A 155 -12.81 -6.26 7.15
N LYS A 156 -11.82 -5.99 6.32
CA LYS A 156 -11.23 -4.64 6.19
C LYS A 156 -11.99 -3.73 5.23
N LYS A 157 -12.98 -4.25 4.44
CA LYS A 157 -13.76 -3.49 3.44
C LYS A 157 -12.94 -2.40 2.72
N LYS A 158 -11.77 -2.74 2.24
CA LYS A 158 -10.95 -1.83 1.44
C LYS A 158 -11.52 -1.81 0.01
N SER A 159 -12.64 -1.15 -0.16
CA SER A 159 -13.19 -0.85 -1.48
C SER A 159 -12.96 0.63 -1.76
N GLY A 160 -12.33 0.93 -2.86
CA GLY A 160 -12.19 2.29 -3.33
C GLY A 160 -10.75 2.70 -3.67
N LEU A 161 -10.59 3.98 -3.91
CA LEU A 161 -9.32 4.60 -4.23
C LEU A 161 -8.42 4.65 -2.99
N GLU A 162 -7.26 4.02 -3.06
CA GLU A 162 -6.21 4.13 -2.05
C GLU A 162 -5.20 5.19 -2.48
N ALA A 163 -5.02 6.19 -1.62
CA ALA A 163 -4.04 7.24 -1.86
C ALA A 163 -2.61 6.73 -1.59
N VAL A 164 -1.73 6.89 -2.58
CA VAL A 164 -0.31 6.54 -2.46
C VAL A 164 0.49 7.82 -2.28
N TYR A 165 1.11 7.96 -1.13
CA TYR A 165 1.97 9.08 -0.79
C TYR A 165 3.44 8.77 -1.09
N SER A 166 4.24 9.83 -1.24
CA SER A 166 5.69 9.70 -1.27
C SER A 166 6.19 9.12 0.06
N SER A 167 7.06 8.15 0.00
CA SER A 167 7.65 7.52 1.18
C SER A 167 9.14 7.35 0.95
N THR A 168 9.94 7.62 1.96
CA THR A 168 11.38 7.35 1.97
C THR A 168 11.66 6.03 2.68
N GLU A 169 12.86 5.47 2.52
CA GLU A 169 13.24 4.21 3.19
C GLU A 169 13.16 4.28 4.72
N LYS A 170 13.29 5.48 5.30
CA LYS A 170 13.26 5.70 6.76
C LYS A 170 11.85 5.88 7.32
N LEU A 171 10.87 6.16 6.45
CA LEU A 171 9.46 6.34 6.82
C LEU A 171 8.61 5.07 6.64
N LYS A 172 9.23 3.98 6.20
CA LYS A 172 8.57 2.68 6.03
C LYS A 172 8.47 1.90 7.33
#